data_39176b396bd48dc15cae166fa9b22656
#
_entry.id   39176b396bd48dc15cae166fa9b22656
#
_cell.length_a   1.000
_cell.length_b   1.000
_cell.length_c   1.000
_cell.angle_alpha   90.00
_cell.angle_beta   90.00
_cell.angle_gamma   90.00
#
_symmetry.space_group_name_H-M   'P 1'
#
loop_
_entity.id
_entity.type
_entity.pdbx_description
1 polymer ?
#
loop_
_entity_poly.entity_id
_entity_poly.type
_entity_poly.pdbx_seq_one_letter_code
_entity_poly.pdbx_strand_id
1 'polypeptide(L)'
;MGSQEVLGQAARLATSGLLLQVLFRLMTFVLNAFILRFLSKEIVGIVNVRLTLLYSTTVFLAREAFRKACLSGGAQRDWSQTLNLLWLTVPLGVFWSLFLGWVWLKLLEVPDPDVVPHYGTGVVLFGLSAVVELLGEPFWVLAQAHMFIRLKVIAESLSVILRSVLIALLVLWLPHLGLYIFSLAQLFYTAVLVLCYVFYFTKLLSSPESIRQQTLPVSRITDLLPSVTGSRAFVNWKEAKLTWSFFKQSFLKQILTEGVYDIVNNLGSLVARLIFQPVEESFYLFFAKVLEREKDATLQKQEDIAVAAAVLESLLKLALLAGLTITVFGFAYSHLALDIYGGTMLSSGSGPVLLRSYCLYVLLLAINGVTECFTFAAMSKEEVDRYNFMMLALSSSFLVLSYLLTRWCGSVGFILANCFNMGIRITQSLCFIHHYYLGSPHKPLAGLHLTPTLFGVFALAGGITGISEVFLCCDRGWPARLAHIAVGVFCLGVTLGTAFLTETKLIHFLRTQLGVSRLTGKMT
;
A
#
# COMPACT_ATOMS: atom_id res chain seq x y z
N MET A 1 -4.26 25.08 10.84
CA MET A 1 -3.73 23.89 11.57
C MET A 1 -2.22 23.98 11.60
N GLY A 2 -1.60 23.89 12.77
CA GLY A 2 -0.14 23.87 12.87
C GLY A 2 0.42 22.53 12.37
N SER A 3 1.69 22.53 11.92
CA SER A 3 2.37 21.33 11.42
C SER A 3 2.37 20.17 12.43
N GLN A 4 2.46 20.45 13.73
CA GLN A 4 2.38 19.48 14.83
C GLN A 4 1.00 18.81 14.94
N GLU A 5 -0.07 19.55 14.71
CA GLU A 5 -1.44 19.00 14.74
C GLU A 5 -1.69 18.09 13.55
N VAL A 6 -1.20 18.47 12.36
CA VAL A 6 -1.26 17.65 11.14
C VAL A 6 -0.44 16.37 11.31
N LEU A 7 0.74 16.45 11.95
CA LEU A 7 1.57 15.30 12.26
C LEU A 7 0.86 14.33 13.23
N GLY A 8 0.24 14.83 14.28
CA GLY A 8 -0.52 14.00 15.22
C GLY A 8 -1.70 13.28 14.55
N GLN A 9 -2.36 13.94 13.61
CA GLN A 9 -3.43 13.31 12.81
C GLN A 9 -2.89 12.25 11.86
N ALA A 10 -1.79 12.53 11.14
CA ALA A 10 -1.15 11.57 10.24
C ALA A 10 -0.66 10.31 10.98
N ALA A 11 -0.04 10.49 12.17
CA ALA A 11 0.40 9.39 13.01
C ALA A 11 -0.75 8.51 13.52
N ARG A 12 -1.88 9.12 13.93
CA ARG A 12 -3.09 8.37 14.31
C ARG A 12 -3.70 7.63 13.13
N LEU A 13 -3.68 8.21 11.93
CA LEU A 13 -4.12 7.57 10.70
C LEU A 13 -3.29 6.31 10.42
N ALA A 14 -1.97 6.44 10.48
CA ALA A 14 -1.06 5.33 10.26
C ALA A 14 -1.29 4.20 11.26
N THR A 15 -1.38 4.51 12.56
CA THR A 15 -1.53 3.51 13.63
C THR A 15 -2.87 2.79 13.57
N SER A 16 -3.96 3.53 13.42
CA SER A 16 -5.30 2.93 13.35
C SER A 16 -5.48 2.09 12.09
N GLY A 17 -4.96 2.57 10.95
CA GLY A 17 -4.97 1.84 9.70
C GLY A 17 -4.20 0.53 9.79
N LEU A 18 -3.01 0.55 10.40
CA LEU A 18 -2.14 -0.62 10.54
C LEU A 18 -2.78 -1.69 11.44
N LEU A 19 -3.26 -1.29 12.63
CA LEU A 19 -3.89 -2.22 13.57
C LEU A 19 -5.12 -2.90 12.98
N LEU A 20 -5.93 -2.13 12.29
CA LEU A 20 -7.12 -2.63 11.64
C LEU A 20 -6.81 -3.56 10.47
N GLN A 21 -5.82 -3.21 9.64
CA GLN A 21 -5.39 -4.06 8.53
C GLN A 21 -4.85 -5.41 9.03
N VAL A 22 -4.06 -5.43 10.12
CA VAL A 22 -3.59 -6.67 10.73
C VAL A 22 -4.76 -7.54 11.17
N LEU A 23 -5.73 -6.96 11.88
CA LEU A 23 -6.91 -7.69 12.34
C LEU A 23 -7.70 -8.29 11.18
N PHE A 24 -7.94 -7.49 10.12
CA PHE A 24 -8.70 -7.99 8.95
C PHE A 24 -7.95 -9.04 8.16
N ARG A 25 -6.63 -8.94 8.06
CA ARG A 25 -5.83 -9.96 7.38
C ARG A 25 -5.84 -11.29 8.13
N LEU A 26 -5.76 -11.25 9.46
CA LEU A 26 -5.93 -12.45 10.28
C LEU A 26 -7.30 -13.10 10.06
N MET A 27 -8.36 -12.30 10.07
CA MET A 27 -9.71 -12.78 9.80
C MET A 27 -9.86 -13.35 8.39
N THR A 28 -9.34 -12.65 7.38
CA THR A 28 -9.36 -13.12 5.98
C THR A 28 -8.53 -14.40 5.82
N PHE A 29 -7.40 -14.52 6.51
CA PHE A 29 -6.58 -15.73 6.50
C PHE A 29 -7.35 -16.94 7.06
N VAL A 30 -8.01 -16.78 8.21
CA VAL A 30 -8.83 -17.83 8.84
C VAL A 30 -10.00 -18.21 7.92
N LEU A 31 -10.68 -17.23 7.33
CA LEU A 31 -11.79 -17.48 6.40
C LEU A 31 -11.34 -18.15 5.11
N ASN A 32 -10.20 -17.78 4.54
CA ASN A 32 -9.65 -18.46 3.37
C ASN A 32 -9.29 -19.90 3.68
N ALA A 33 -8.71 -20.18 4.85
CA ALA A 33 -8.43 -21.56 5.28
C ALA A 33 -9.73 -22.39 5.44
N PHE A 34 -10.82 -21.75 5.93
CA PHE A 34 -12.14 -22.37 6.00
C PHE A 34 -12.72 -22.63 4.61
N ILE A 35 -12.71 -21.63 3.72
CA ILE A 35 -13.25 -21.72 2.36
C ILE A 35 -12.57 -22.84 1.55
N LEU A 36 -11.23 -23.00 1.70
CA LEU A 36 -10.46 -24.05 1.03
C LEU A 36 -10.89 -25.49 1.37
N ARG A 37 -11.67 -25.67 2.45
CA ARG A 37 -12.23 -27.00 2.79
C ARG A 37 -13.50 -27.35 2.02
N PHE A 38 -14.19 -26.36 1.47
CA PHE A 38 -15.49 -26.54 0.82
C PHE A 38 -15.48 -26.29 -0.69
N LEU A 39 -14.50 -25.57 -1.19
CA LEU A 39 -14.38 -25.22 -2.61
C LEU A 39 -13.10 -25.75 -3.22
N SER A 40 -13.12 -25.98 -4.53
CA SER A 40 -11.94 -26.44 -5.27
C SER A 40 -10.83 -25.39 -5.23
N LYS A 41 -9.58 -25.85 -5.14
CA LYS A 41 -8.38 -25.00 -5.12
C LYS A 41 -8.26 -24.16 -6.40
N GLU A 42 -8.74 -24.71 -7.51
CA GLU A 42 -8.73 -24.09 -8.83
C GLU A 42 -9.60 -22.83 -8.86
N ILE A 43 -10.84 -22.91 -8.34
CA ILE A 43 -11.76 -21.75 -8.26
C ILE A 43 -11.16 -20.66 -7.39
N VAL A 44 -10.68 -21.01 -6.19
CA VAL A 44 -10.08 -20.04 -5.27
C VAL A 44 -8.82 -19.41 -5.86
N GLY A 45 -7.99 -20.21 -6.55
CA GLY A 45 -6.80 -19.72 -7.25
C GLY A 45 -7.15 -18.71 -8.35
N ILE A 46 -8.14 -19.01 -9.19
CA ILE A 46 -8.58 -18.10 -10.26
C ILE A 46 -9.17 -16.80 -9.71
N VAL A 47 -9.98 -16.88 -8.65
CA VAL A 47 -10.53 -15.67 -8.02
C VAL A 47 -9.44 -14.78 -7.45
N ASN A 48 -8.53 -15.36 -6.67
CA ASN A 48 -7.50 -14.59 -5.98
C ASN A 48 -6.45 -14.02 -6.94
N VAL A 49 -6.12 -14.73 -8.00
CA VAL A 49 -5.09 -14.33 -8.95
C VAL A 49 -5.71 -13.55 -10.10
N ARG A 50 -6.58 -14.19 -10.92
CA ARG A 50 -7.02 -13.59 -12.17
C ARG A 50 -8.10 -12.52 -11.99
N LEU A 51 -9.16 -12.80 -11.23
CA LEU A 51 -10.28 -11.87 -11.10
C LEU A 51 -9.96 -10.70 -10.16
N THR A 52 -9.23 -10.96 -9.07
CA THR A 52 -8.76 -9.88 -8.19
C THR A 52 -7.75 -8.99 -8.90
N LEU A 53 -6.88 -9.54 -9.76
CA LEU A 53 -5.96 -8.75 -10.58
C LEU A 53 -6.72 -7.85 -11.56
N LEU A 54 -7.71 -8.39 -12.29
CA LEU A 54 -8.56 -7.59 -13.18
C LEU A 54 -9.19 -6.40 -12.44
N TYR A 55 -9.78 -6.67 -11.28
CA TYR A 55 -10.41 -5.65 -10.45
C TYR A 55 -9.41 -4.61 -9.96
N SER A 56 -8.30 -5.04 -9.35
CA SER A 56 -7.30 -4.14 -8.78
C SER A 56 -6.63 -3.27 -9.85
N THR A 57 -6.32 -3.85 -11.00
CA THR A 57 -5.74 -3.13 -12.14
C THR A 57 -6.71 -2.09 -12.70
N THR A 58 -7.97 -2.46 -12.89
CA THR A 58 -9.02 -1.54 -13.37
C THR A 58 -9.15 -0.34 -12.43
N VAL A 59 -9.30 -0.60 -11.14
CA VAL A 59 -9.45 0.43 -10.11
C VAL A 59 -8.19 1.30 -10.02
N PHE A 60 -7.00 0.68 -10.02
CA PHE A 60 -5.74 1.42 -9.95
C PHE A 60 -5.56 2.38 -11.13
N LEU A 61 -5.74 1.89 -12.36
CA LEU A 61 -5.59 2.71 -13.57
C LEU A 61 -6.59 3.86 -13.64
N ALA A 62 -7.81 3.65 -13.14
CA ALA A 62 -8.85 4.67 -13.18
C ALA A 62 -8.68 5.76 -12.10
N ARG A 63 -8.14 5.45 -10.91
CA ARG A 63 -8.22 6.36 -9.75
C ARG A 63 -6.89 6.87 -9.20
N GLU A 64 -5.80 6.10 -9.30
CA GLU A 64 -4.57 6.40 -8.56
C GLU A 64 -3.98 7.78 -8.90
N ALA A 65 -3.96 8.12 -10.18
CA ALA A 65 -3.47 9.42 -10.64
C ALA A 65 -4.32 10.58 -10.12
N PHE A 66 -5.64 10.39 -10.09
CA PHE A 66 -6.59 11.40 -9.59
C PHE A 66 -6.43 11.61 -8.09
N ARG A 67 -6.30 10.53 -7.32
CA ARG A 67 -6.03 10.62 -5.87
C ARG A 67 -4.77 11.42 -5.58
N LYS A 68 -3.66 11.07 -6.23
CA LYS A 68 -2.38 11.79 -6.05
C LYS A 68 -2.49 13.25 -6.42
N ALA A 69 -3.08 13.58 -7.57
CA ALA A 69 -3.26 14.96 -8.01
C ALA A 69 -4.16 15.76 -7.06
N CYS A 70 -5.29 15.17 -6.66
CA CYS A 70 -6.26 15.85 -5.82
C CYS A 70 -5.82 15.96 -4.36
N LEU A 71 -5.02 15.06 -3.81
CA LEU A 71 -4.53 15.15 -2.44
C LEU A 71 -3.27 16.02 -2.29
N SER A 72 -2.52 16.25 -3.36
CA SER A 72 -1.27 17.01 -3.35
C SER A 72 -1.41 18.53 -3.54
N GLY A 73 -2.62 19.07 -3.71
CA GLY A 73 -2.85 20.51 -3.92
C GLY A 73 -2.94 21.32 -2.61
N GLY A 74 -2.55 22.60 -2.68
CA GLY A 74 -2.54 23.53 -1.54
C GLY A 74 -3.91 23.92 -0.98
N ALA A 75 -3.90 24.76 0.07
CA ALA A 75 -5.06 25.14 0.89
C ALA A 75 -6.18 25.89 0.15
N GLN A 76 -5.90 26.56 -0.96
CA GLN A 76 -6.89 27.28 -1.76
C GLN A 76 -7.29 26.45 -3.00
N ARG A 77 -8.19 25.49 -2.80
CA ARG A 77 -8.69 24.63 -3.87
C ARG A 77 -10.17 24.92 -4.15
N ASP A 78 -10.55 25.00 -5.44
CA ASP A 78 -11.94 25.00 -5.85
C ASP A 78 -12.50 23.57 -5.87
N TRP A 79 -13.17 23.19 -4.79
CA TRP A 79 -13.71 21.84 -4.61
C TRP A 79 -14.73 21.45 -5.67
N SER A 80 -15.47 22.40 -6.25
CA SER A 80 -16.42 22.10 -7.32
C SER A 80 -15.71 21.53 -8.56
N GLN A 81 -14.62 22.18 -8.99
CA GLN A 81 -13.83 21.71 -10.14
C GLN A 81 -13.07 20.42 -9.84
N THR A 82 -12.58 20.27 -8.62
CA THR A 82 -11.89 19.05 -8.17
C THR A 82 -12.82 17.84 -8.12
N LEU A 83 -14.06 18.02 -7.64
CA LEU A 83 -15.07 16.96 -7.65
C LEU A 83 -15.46 16.58 -9.09
N ASN A 84 -15.64 17.54 -9.99
CA ASN A 84 -15.88 17.25 -11.41
C ASN A 84 -14.73 16.44 -12.03
N LEU A 85 -13.47 16.77 -11.70
CA LEU A 85 -12.31 16.01 -12.14
C LEU A 85 -12.33 14.56 -11.61
N LEU A 86 -12.72 14.37 -10.34
CA LEU A 86 -12.82 13.04 -9.72
C LEU A 86 -13.94 12.19 -10.35
N TRP A 87 -15.04 12.79 -10.77
CA TRP A 87 -16.10 12.06 -11.46
C TRP A 87 -15.67 11.47 -12.81
N LEU A 88 -14.58 11.98 -13.42
CA LEU A 88 -14.00 11.39 -14.63
C LEU A 88 -13.38 10.00 -14.38
N THR A 89 -13.12 9.63 -13.14
CA THR A 89 -12.67 8.27 -12.79
C THR A 89 -13.69 7.21 -13.17
N VAL A 90 -14.99 7.52 -13.13
CA VAL A 90 -16.06 6.58 -13.46
C VAL A 90 -16.07 6.18 -14.93
N PRO A 91 -16.17 7.10 -15.91
CA PRO A 91 -16.09 6.74 -17.32
C PRO A 91 -14.76 6.11 -17.71
N LEU A 92 -13.65 6.53 -17.07
CA LEU A 92 -12.35 5.91 -17.27
C LEU A 92 -12.34 4.47 -16.71
N GLY A 93 -12.98 4.22 -15.58
CA GLY A 93 -13.16 2.89 -15.00
C GLY A 93 -14.00 1.98 -15.88
N VAL A 94 -15.08 2.49 -16.47
CA VAL A 94 -15.87 1.74 -17.46
C VAL A 94 -15.02 1.35 -18.67
N PHE A 95 -14.25 2.29 -19.21
CA PHE A 95 -13.33 2.03 -20.33
C PHE A 95 -12.32 0.92 -19.97
N TRP A 96 -11.62 1.04 -18.84
CA TRP A 96 -10.64 0.03 -18.42
C TRP A 96 -11.28 -1.32 -18.08
N SER A 97 -12.46 -1.33 -17.47
CA SER A 97 -13.21 -2.55 -17.18
C SER A 97 -13.57 -3.31 -18.44
N LEU A 98 -14.06 -2.63 -19.47
CA LEU A 98 -14.40 -3.23 -20.77
C LEU A 98 -13.14 -3.70 -21.51
N PHE A 99 -12.10 -2.87 -21.58
CA PHE A 99 -10.85 -3.19 -22.26
C PHE A 99 -10.13 -4.37 -21.60
N LEU A 100 -9.92 -4.34 -20.30
CA LEU A 100 -9.27 -5.44 -19.59
C LEU A 100 -10.16 -6.69 -19.55
N GLY A 101 -11.47 -6.55 -19.40
CA GLY A 101 -12.41 -7.68 -19.54
C GLY A 101 -12.29 -8.37 -20.90
N TRP A 102 -12.17 -7.60 -21.97
CA TRP A 102 -11.91 -8.15 -23.31
C TRP A 102 -10.55 -8.87 -23.38
N VAL A 103 -9.48 -8.27 -22.82
CA VAL A 103 -8.16 -8.90 -22.72
C VAL A 103 -8.24 -10.24 -21.97
N TRP A 104 -8.94 -10.28 -20.83
CA TRP A 104 -9.12 -11.49 -20.00
C TRP A 104 -9.90 -12.60 -20.69
N LEU A 105 -10.86 -12.26 -21.55
CA LEU A 105 -11.72 -13.22 -22.23
C LEU A 105 -11.20 -13.66 -23.60
N LYS A 106 -10.33 -12.86 -24.26
CA LYS A 106 -9.92 -13.11 -25.65
C LYS A 106 -8.42 -13.31 -25.84
N LEU A 107 -7.57 -12.66 -25.03
CA LEU A 107 -6.12 -12.73 -25.17
C LEU A 107 -5.46 -13.68 -24.16
N LEU A 108 -6.08 -13.87 -23.00
CA LEU A 108 -5.58 -14.83 -22.00
C LEU A 108 -6.27 -16.18 -22.17
N GLU A 109 -5.57 -17.26 -21.79
CA GLU A 109 -6.15 -18.59 -21.76
C GLU A 109 -7.35 -18.62 -20.81
N VAL A 110 -8.52 -18.96 -21.34
CA VAL A 110 -9.74 -19.13 -20.55
C VAL A 110 -9.67 -20.49 -19.86
N PRO A 111 -9.96 -20.58 -18.54
CA PRO A 111 -10.02 -21.85 -17.83
C PRO A 111 -11.04 -22.79 -18.45
N ASP A 112 -10.78 -24.10 -18.33
CA ASP A 112 -11.70 -25.14 -18.79
C ASP A 112 -13.09 -24.95 -18.14
N PRO A 113 -14.19 -24.85 -18.92
CA PRO A 113 -15.54 -24.68 -18.40
C PRO A 113 -15.98 -25.80 -17.44
N ASP A 114 -15.43 -27.00 -17.57
CA ASP A 114 -15.71 -28.12 -16.68
C ASP A 114 -15.09 -27.97 -15.29
N VAL A 115 -13.97 -27.24 -15.22
CA VAL A 115 -13.26 -26.94 -13.95
C VAL A 115 -13.77 -25.64 -13.31
N VAL A 116 -14.02 -24.61 -14.12
CA VAL A 116 -14.46 -23.30 -13.66
C VAL A 116 -15.65 -22.82 -14.51
N PRO A 117 -16.86 -23.26 -14.15
CA PRO A 117 -18.05 -22.84 -14.86
C PRO A 117 -18.28 -21.35 -14.72
N HIS A 118 -18.83 -20.72 -15.76
CA HIS A 118 -19.25 -19.31 -15.77
C HIS A 118 -18.11 -18.27 -15.55
N TYR A 119 -16.87 -18.59 -15.95
CA TYR A 119 -15.73 -17.67 -15.84
C TYR A 119 -16.00 -16.29 -16.45
N GLY A 120 -16.62 -16.25 -17.65
CA GLY A 120 -16.95 -15.00 -18.32
C GLY A 120 -17.87 -14.08 -17.51
N THR A 121 -18.88 -14.66 -16.84
CA THR A 121 -19.76 -13.88 -15.94
C THR A 121 -18.99 -13.35 -14.73
N GLY A 122 -18.05 -14.15 -14.19
CA GLY A 122 -17.15 -13.71 -13.13
C GLY A 122 -16.35 -12.48 -13.53
N VAL A 123 -15.74 -12.49 -14.72
CA VAL A 123 -14.99 -11.34 -15.28
C VAL A 123 -15.87 -10.08 -15.37
N VAL A 124 -17.10 -10.22 -15.89
CA VAL A 124 -18.03 -9.07 -16.00
C VAL A 124 -18.43 -8.53 -14.62
N LEU A 125 -18.74 -9.40 -13.66
CA LEU A 125 -19.15 -8.98 -12.31
C LEU A 125 -17.99 -8.30 -11.54
N PHE A 126 -16.76 -8.78 -11.68
CA PHE A 126 -15.58 -8.15 -11.08
C PHE A 126 -15.28 -6.80 -11.76
N GLY A 127 -15.43 -6.71 -13.08
CA GLY A 127 -15.34 -5.43 -13.79
C GLY A 127 -16.41 -4.43 -13.35
N LEU A 128 -17.66 -4.88 -13.20
CA LEU A 128 -18.76 -4.06 -12.68
C LEU A 128 -18.49 -3.61 -11.25
N SER A 129 -17.98 -4.48 -10.40
CA SER A 129 -17.64 -4.13 -9.01
C SER A 129 -16.57 -3.03 -8.94
N ALA A 130 -15.60 -3.04 -9.86
CA ALA A 130 -14.61 -1.97 -9.97
C ALA A 130 -15.26 -0.62 -10.31
N VAL A 131 -16.20 -0.60 -11.26
CA VAL A 131 -16.93 0.62 -11.61
C VAL A 131 -17.80 1.12 -10.46
N VAL A 132 -18.47 0.22 -9.73
CA VAL A 132 -19.26 0.59 -8.54
C VAL A 132 -18.37 1.22 -7.47
N GLU A 133 -17.17 0.69 -7.21
CA GLU A 133 -16.24 1.29 -6.24
C GLU A 133 -15.84 2.72 -6.63
N LEU A 134 -15.62 2.98 -7.91
CA LEU A 134 -15.24 4.30 -8.42
C LEU A 134 -16.32 5.37 -8.23
N LEU A 135 -17.59 5.00 -8.07
CA LEU A 135 -18.66 5.94 -7.70
C LEU A 135 -18.44 6.55 -6.30
N GLY A 136 -17.72 5.84 -5.43
CA GLY A 136 -17.35 6.33 -4.09
C GLY A 136 -16.12 7.25 -4.06
N GLU A 137 -15.41 7.40 -5.17
CA GLU A 137 -14.12 8.08 -5.21
C GLU A 137 -14.17 9.57 -4.83
N PRO A 138 -15.13 10.38 -5.31
CA PRO A 138 -15.27 11.78 -4.89
C PRO A 138 -15.47 11.93 -3.38
N PHE A 139 -16.27 11.04 -2.78
CA PHE A 139 -16.51 11.02 -1.34
C PHE A 139 -15.26 10.61 -0.56
N TRP A 140 -14.55 9.60 -1.04
CA TRP A 140 -13.32 9.12 -0.42
C TRP A 140 -12.24 10.20 -0.41
N VAL A 141 -12.00 10.89 -1.55
CA VAL A 141 -10.99 11.95 -1.64
C VAL A 141 -11.37 13.14 -0.75
N LEU A 142 -12.64 13.52 -0.72
CA LEU A 142 -13.12 14.58 0.17
C LEU A 142 -12.91 14.22 1.64
N ALA A 143 -13.21 12.97 2.03
CA ALA A 143 -12.97 12.46 3.38
C ALA A 143 -11.48 12.49 3.77
N GLN A 144 -10.59 12.08 2.88
CA GLN A 144 -9.15 12.10 3.10
C GLN A 144 -8.60 13.53 3.21
N ALA A 145 -9.02 14.42 2.30
CA ALA A 145 -8.59 15.81 2.31
C ALA A 145 -8.97 16.54 3.61
N HIS A 146 -10.09 16.17 4.23
CA HIS A 146 -10.56 16.73 5.51
C HIS A 146 -10.19 15.88 6.72
N MET A 147 -9.33 14.85 6.56
CA MET A 147 -8.84 13.99 7.64
C MET A 147 -9.94 13.22 8.40
N PHE A 148 -11.01 12.78 7.73
CA PHE A 148 -12.04 11.92 8.33
C PHE A 148 -11.56 10.48 8.47
N ILE A 149 -10.56 10.28 9.33
CA ILE A 149 -9.85 9.01 9.55
C ILE A 149 -10.82 7.90 9.95
N ARG A 150 -11.73 8.19 10.91
CA ARG A 150 -12.67 7.20 11.44
C ARG A 150 -13.61 6.69 10.36
N LEU A 151 -14.04 7.55 9.43
CA LEU A 151 -14.91 7.15 8.33
C LEU A 151 -14.23 6.12 7.42
N LYS A 152 -12.99 6.40 6.97
CA LYS A 152 -12.22 5.46 6.14
C LYS A 152 -12.13 4.10 6.82
N VAL A 153 -11.67 4.10 8.07
CA VAL A 153 -11.45 2.88 8.84
C VAL A 153 -12.74 2.08 9.01
N ILE A 154 -13.85 2.72 9.38
CA ILE A 154 -15.14 2.03 9.58
C ILE A 154 -15.68 1.51 8.24
N ALA A 155 -15.68 2.32 7.17
CA ALA A 155 -16.22 1.93 5.88
C ALA A 155 -15.48 0.73 5.28
N GLU A 156 -14.14 0.78 5.23
CA GLU A 156 -13.32 -0.32 4.73
C GLU A 156 -13.49 -1.59 5.57
N SER A 157 -13.48 -1.44 6.89
CA SER A 157 -13.63 -2.54 7.84
C SER A 157 -14.96 -3.26 7.72
N LEU A 158 -16.04 -2.49 7.79
CA LEU A 158 -17.39 -3.03 7.70
C LEU A 158 -17.61 -3.76 6.38
N SER A 159 -17.14 -3.18 5.28
CA SER A 159 -17.26 -3.79 3.95
C SER A 159 -16.54 -5.12 3.84
N VAL A 160 -15.29 -5.21 4.37
CA VAL A 160 -14.52 -6.46 4.39
C VAL A 160 -15.18 -7.53 5.26
N ILE A 161 -15.65 -7.16 6.46
CA ILE A 161 -16.33 -8.09 7.38
C ILE A 161 -17.59 -8.65 6.71
N LEU A 162 -18.44 -7.78 6.20
CA LEU A 162 -19.70 -8.19 5.57
C LEU A 162 -19.47 -9.06 4.33
N ARG A 163 -18.46 -8.73 3.50
CA ARG A 163 -18.03 -9.58 2.38
C ARG A 163 -17.64 -10.98 2.86
N SER A 164 -16.79 -11.04 3.88
CA SER A 164 -16.27 -12.31 4.39
C SER A 164 -17.37 -13.18 5.01
N VAL A 165 -18.28 -12.56 5.76
CA VAL A 165 -19.45 -13.25 6.30
C VAL A 165 -20.36 -13.74 5.19
N LEU A 166 -20.60 -12.94 4.16
CA LEU A 166 -21.43 -13.33 3.01
C LEU A 166 -20.82 -14.52 2.26
N ILE A 167 -19.50 -14.52 2.02
CA ILE A 167 -18.82 -15.66 1.41
C ILE A 167 -19.01 -16.92 2.25
N ALA A 168 -18.76 -16.84 3.57
CA ALA A 168 -18.91 -17.99 4.45
C ALA A 168 -20.34 -18.55 4.45
N LEU A 169 -21.37 -17.70 4.52
CA LEU A 169 -22.77 -18.10 4.46
C LEU A 169 -23.13 -18.73 3.12
N LEU A 170 -22.72 -18.13 2.00
CA LEU A 170 -23.01 -18.67 0.67
C LEU A 170 -22.28 -20.00 0.41
N VAL A 171 -21.05 -20.16 0.90
CA VAL A 171 -20.32 -21.44 0.81
C VAL A 171 -21.01 -22.54 1.61
N LEU A 172 -21.58 -22.23 2.77
CA LEU A 172 -22.30 -23.22 3.58
C LEU A 172 -23.66 -23.62 3.00
N TRP A 173 -24.39 -22.66 2.43
CA TRP A 173 -25.78 -22.88 1.99
C TRP A 173 -25.88 -23.26 0.51
N LEU A 174 -25.00 -22.71 -0.33
CA LEU A 174 -25.05 -22.82 -1.79
C LEU A 174 -23.67 -23.12 -2.41
N PRO A 175 -22.95 -24.18 -1.98
CA PRO A 175 -21.59 -24.47 -2.46
C PRO A 175 -21.52 -24.72 -3.98
N HIS A 176 -22.62 -25.10 -4.61
CA HIS A 176 -22.73 -25.34 -6.04
C HIS A 176 -22.61 -24.06 -6.91
N LEU A 177 -22.77 -22.88 -6.33
CA LEU A 177 -22.62 -21.62 -7.05
C LEU A 177 -21.16 -21.30 -7.42
N GLY A 178 -20.15 -21.98 -6.82
CA GLY A 178 -18.74 -21.87 -7.19
C GLY A 178 -18.25 -20.44 -7.32
N LEU A 179 -17.92 -20.01 -8.55
CA LEU A 179 -17.37 -18.69 -8.83
C LEU A 179 -18.33 -17.52 -8.53
N TYR A 180 -19.65 -17.76 -8.64
CA TYR A 180 -20.65 -16.73 -8.38
C TYR A 180 -20.61 -16.21 -6.93
N ILE A 181 -20.27 -17.07 -5.96
CA ILE A 181 -20.15 -16.69 -4.55
C ILE A 181 -19.19 -15.52 -4.39
N PHE A 182 -18.01 -15.63 -4.99
CA PHE A 182 -16.98 -14.59 -4.90
C PHE A 182 -17.36 -13.33 -5.69
N SER A 183 -17.97 -13.50 -6.84
CA SER A 183 -18.37 -12.39 -7.71
C SER A 183 -19.47 -11.54 -7.06
N LEU A 184 -20.50 -12.18 -6.48
CA LEU A 184 -21.56 -11.50 -5.74
C LEU A 184 -21.04 -10.84 -4.46
N ALA A 185 -20.16 -11.53 -3.73
CA ALA A 185 -19.56 -10.98 -2.53
C ALA A 185 -18.65 -9.78 -2.83
N GLN A 186 -17.96 -9.76 -3.98
CA GLN A 186 -17.16 -8.63 -4.41
C GLN A 186 -18.04 -7.42 -4.77
N LEU A 187 -19.12 -7.65 -5.50
CA LEU A 187 -20.08 -6.59 -5.83
C LEU A 187 -20.75 -6.02 -4.57
N PHE A 188 -21.12 -6.90 -3.64
CA PHE A 188 -21.67 -6.50 -2.35
C PHE A 188 -20.69 -5.66 -1.52
N TYR A 189 -19.40 -6.07 -1.48
CA TYR A 189 -18.33 -5.31 -0.84
C TYR A 189 -18.26 -3.87 -1.33
N THR A 190 -18.21 -3.68 -2.65
CA THR A 190 -18.09 -2.34 -3.23
C THR A 190 -19.35 -1.50 -3.03
N ALA A 191 -20.53 -2.12 -3.11
CA ALA A 191 -21.79 -1.45 -2.82
C ALA A 191 -21.87 -0.96 -1.36
N VAL A 192 -21.51 -1.81 -0.40
CA VAL A 192 -21.48 -1.44 1.03
C VAL A 192 -20.48 -0.31 1.26
N LEU A 193 -19.30 -0.37 0.65
CA LEU A 193 -18.28 0.67 0.78
C LEU A 193 -18.81 2.03 0.33
N VAL A 194 -19.41 2.10 -0.84
CA VAL A 194 -19.99 3.34 -1.39
C VAL A 194 -21.15 3.83 -0.51
N LEU A 195 -22.04 2.94 -0.10
CA LEU A 195 -23.18 3.29 0.76
C LEU A 195 -22.73 3.85 2.12
N CYS A 196 -21.66 3.33 2.72
CA CYS A 196 -21.10 3.88 3.95
C CYS A 196 -20.67 5.35 3.77
N TYR A 197 -19.99 5.67 2.67
CA TYR A 197 -19.59 7.06 2.40
C TYR A 197 -20.80 7.94 2.13
N VAL A 198 -21.72 7.51 1.28
CA VAL A 198 -22.95 8.28 0.96
C VAL A 198 -23.77 8.53 2.23
N PHE A 199 -24.00 7.51 3.05
CA PHE A 199 -24.74 7.65 4.30
C PHE A 199 -24.08 8.63 5.28
N TYR A 200 -22.76 8.53 5.44
CA TYR A 200 -22.01 9.43 6.32
C TYR A 200 -22.13 10.89 5.87
N PHE A 201 -21.90 11.16 4.58
CA PHE A 201 -21.98 12.52 4.05
C PHE A 201 -23.40 13.06 4.06
N THR A 202 -24.40 12.22 3.80
CA THR A 202 -25.82 12.61 3.93
C THR A 202 -26.14 13.03 5.35
N LYS A 203 -25.73 12.25 6.34
CA LYS A 203 -25.91 12.57 7.75
C LYS A 203 -25.17 13.84 8.16
N LEU A 204 -23.93 14.02 7.71
CA LEU A 204 -23.11 15.18 8.03
C LEU A 204 -23.69 16.47 7.42
N LEU A 205 -24.15 16.44 6.18
CA LEU A 205 -24.75 17.58 5.48
C LEU A 205 -26.15 17.94 6.00
N SER A 206 -26.81 17.01 6.69
CA SER A 206 -28.09 17.28 7.39
C SER A 206 -27.88 17.87 8.78
N SER A 207 -26.64 18.01 9.25
CA SER A 207 -26.30 18.60 10.56
C SER A 207 -26.43 20.13 10.57
N PRO A 208 -26.51 20.79 11.75
CA PRO A 208 -26.60 22.24 11.87
C PRO A 208 -25.48 22.97 11.10
N GLU A 209 -25.81 24.15 10.54
CA GLU A 209 -24.90 24.91 9.68
C GLU A 209 -23.56 25.23 10.33
N SER A 210 -23.52 25.50 11.63
CA SER A 210 -22.29 25.80 12.38
C SER A 210 -21.27 24.66 12.36
N ILE A 211 -21.72 23.41 12.43
CA ILE A 211 -20.84 22.23 12.36
C ILE A 211 -20.42 21.97 10.92
N ARG A 212 -21.34 22.16 9.98
CA ARG A 212 -21.12 21.92 8.56
C ARG A 212 -20.10 22.87 7.95
N GLN A 213 -20.21 24.19 8.19
CA GLN A 213 -19.29 25.20 7.66
C GLN A 213 -17.87 25.09 8.19
N GLN A 214 -17.69 24.57 9.42
CA GLN A 214 -16.35 24.33 10.00
C GLN A 214 -15.65 23.07 9.44
N THR A 215 -16.43 22.13 8.90
CA THR A 215 -15.88 20.81 8.52
C THR A 215 -15.81 20.54 7.02
N LEU A 216 -16.65 21.18 6.21
CA LEU A 216 -16.75 20.87 4.77
C LEU A 216 -16.89 22.13 3.91
N PRO A 217 -16.25 22.16 2.71
CA PRO A 217 -16.39 23.23 1.72
C PRO A 217 -17.66 23.11 0.88
N VAL A 218 -18.51 22.10 1.13
CA VAL A 218 -19.68 21.73 0.34
C VAL A 218 -20.93 21.90 1.18
N SER A 219 -21.96 22.54 0.62
CA SER A 219 -23.18 22.91 1.35
C SER A 219 -24.32 21.92 1.23
N ARG A 220 -24.43 21.25 0.08
CA ARG A 220 -25.53 20.30 -0.23
C ARG A 220 -24.97 19.02 -0.82
N ILE A 221 -25.73 17.94 -0.71
CA ILE A 221 -25.37 16.65 -1.32
C ILE A 221 -25.30 16.75 -2.85
N THR A 222 -26.11 17.63 -3.44
CA THR A 222 -26.08 17.90 -4.89
C THR A 222 -24.77 18.50 -5.36
N ASP A 223 -24.05 19.22 -4.48
CA ASP A 223 -22.76 19.83 -4.81
C ASP A 223 -21.64 18.77 -4.91
N LEU A 224 -21.88 17.55 -4.43
CA LEU A 224 -20.99 16.39 -4.58
C LEU A 224 -21.15 15.70 -5.94
N LEU A 225 -22.24 15.97 -6.67
CA LEU A 225 -22.48 15.46 -8.02
C LEU A 225 -21.78 16.36 -9.06
N PRO A 226 -21.47 15.81 -10.24
CA PRO A 226 -20.86 16.62 -11.30
C PRO A 226 -21.80 17.76 -11.71
N SER A 227 -21.34 18.99 -11.63
CA SER A 227 -22.14 20.17 -11.90
C SER A 227 -21.36 21.20 -12.74
N VAL A 228 -22.06 21.83 -13.68
CA VAL A 228 -21.56 23.00 -14.41
C VAL A 228 -22.16 24.23 -13.76
N THR A 229 -21.36 24.93 -12.94
CA THR A 229 -21.84 26.12 -12.21
C THR A 229 -21.39 27.40 -12.94
N GLY A 230 -22.28 27.98 -13.69
CA GLY A 230 -22.08 29.30 -14.32
C GLY A 230 -20.98 29.36 -15.41
N SER A 231 -20.23 30.45 -15.46
CA SER A 231 -19.18 30.72 -16.45
C SER A 231 -17.82 30.06 -16.15
N ARG A 232 -17.70 29.22 -15.15
CA ARG A 232 -16.44 28.56 -14.78
C ARG A 232 -16.20 27.29 -15.62
N ALA A 233 -14.94 27.01 -15.93
CA ALA A 233 -14.56 25.79 -16.62
C ALA A 233 -14.95 24.55 -15.78
N PHE A 234 -15.43 23.49 -16.44
CA PHE A 234 -15.84 22.23 -15.79
C PHE A 234 -14.72 21.60 -14.95
N VAL A 235 -13.47 21.72 -15.41
CA VAL A 235 -12.28 21.15 -14.76
C VAL A 235 -11.15 22.19 -14.76
N ASN A 236 -10.36 22.23 -13.69
CA ASN A 236 -9.16 23.02 -13.63
C ASN A 236 -8.02 22.36 -14.45
N TRP A 237 -7.59 23.04 -15.52
CA TRP A 237 -6.55 22.53 -16.42
C TRP A 237 -5.20 22.28 -15.74
N LYS A 238 -4.86 23.02 -14.67
CA LYS A 238 -3.63 22.76 -13.90
C LYS A 238 -3.70 21.41 -13.18
N GLU A 239 -4.82 21.12 -12.53
CA GLU A 239 -5.07 19.83 -11.87
C GLU A 239 -5.19 18.69 -12.88
N ALA A 240 -5.84 18.91 -14.03
CA ALA A 240 -5.94 17.92 -15.10
C ALA A 240 -4.57 17.56 -15.70
N LYS A 241 -3.69 18.54 -15.92
CA LYS A 241 -2.32 18.29 -16.40
C LYS A 241 -1.48 17.54 -15.35
N LEU A 242 -1.63 17.87 -14.07
CA LEU A 242 -0.97 17.16 -12.98
C LEU A 242 -1.46 15.71 -12.88
N THR A 243 -2.78 15.50 -13.01
CA THR A 243 -3.38 14.16 -13.05
C THR A 243 -2.84 13.34 -14.22
N TRP A 244 -2.72 13.94 -15.41
CA TRP A 244 -2.16 13.28 -16.59
C TRP A 244 -0.70 12.88 -16.39
N SER A 245 0.10 13.70 -15.71
CA SER A 245 1.48 13.37 -15.36
C SER A 245 1.56 12.16 -14.40
N PHE A 246 0.75 12.15 -13.36
CA PHE A 246 0.66 11.01 -12.45
C PHE A 246 0.08 9.76 -13.12
N PHE A 247 -0.85 9.92 -14.07
CA PHE A 247 -1.41 8.79 -14.82
C PHE A 247 -0.33 8.07 -15.64
N LYS A 248 0.47 8.82 -16.41
CA LYS A 248 1.58 8.23 -17.17
C LYS A 248 2.52 7.41 -16.28
N GLN A 249 2.87 7.94 -15.12
CA GLN A 249 3.72 7.25 -14.16
C GLN A 249 3.06 6.00 -13.57
N SER A 250 1.81 6.10 -13.13
CA SER A 250 1.08 4.99 -12.53
C SER A 250 0.80 3.89 -13.53
N PHE A 251 0.45 4.23 -14.77
CA PHE A 251 0.21 3.30 -15.86
C PHE A 251 1.46 2.45 -16.18
N LEU A 252 2.60 3.12 -16.28
CA LEU A 252 3.86 2.41 -16.53
C LEU A 252 4.22 1.47 -15.38
N LYS A 253 4.08 1.95 -14.13
CA LYS A 253 4.32 1.15 -12.93
C LYS A 253 3.45 -0.11 -12.92
N GLN A 254 2.17 0.01 -13.25
CA GLN A 254 1.21 -1.10 -13.22
C GLN A 254 1.55 -2.18 -14.25
N ILE A 255 1.79 -1.80 -15.52
CA ILE A 255 2.12 -2.77 -16.58
C ILE A 255 3.40 -3.55 -16.25
N LEU A 256 4.37 -2.90 -15.62
CA LEU A 256 5.68 -3.50 -15.34
C LEU A 256 5.71 -4.37 -14.08
N THR A 257 4.80 -4.12 -13.12
CA THR A 257 4.87 -4.76 -11.79
C THR A 257 3.99 -6.00 -11.67
N GLU A 258 2.92 -6.15 -12.42
CA GLU A 258 1.89 -7.17 -12.17
C GLU A 258 1.92 -8.41 -13.08
N GLY A 259 2.86 -8.50 -14.02
CA GLY A 259 2.76 -9.50 -15.09
C GLY A 259 3.10 -10.97 -14.79
N VAL A 260 3.80 -11.37 -13.71
CA VAL A 260 4.44 -12.71 -13.71
C VAL A 260 4.53 -13.48 -12.36
N TYR A 261 4.21 -12.91 -11.15
CA TYR A 261 4.60 -13.56 -9.89
C TYR A 261 3.53 -13.65 -8.79
N ASP A 262 2.52 -14.49 -8.96
CA ASP A 262 1.34 -14.39 -8.10
C ASP A 262 1.41 -15.02 -6.70
N ILE A 263 2.15 -16.09 -6.47
CA ILE A 263 2.10 -16.79 -5.16
C ILE A 263 3.17 -16.27 -4.20
N VAL A 264 4.41 -16.21 -4.62
CA VAL A 264 5.51 -15.70 -3.78
C VAL A 264 5.40 -14.18 -3.62
N ASN A 265 4.94 -13.47 -4.66
CA ASN A 265 4.64 -12.07 -4.62
C ASN A 265 3.50 -11.74 -3.64
N ASN A 266 2.47 -12.58 -3.54
CA ASN A 266 1.39 -12.39 -2.57
C ASN A 266 1.87 -12.53 -1.12
N LEU A 267 2.72 -13.50 -0.81
CA LEU A 267 3.24 -13.68 0.54
C LEU A 267 4.24 -12.57 0.93
N GLY A 268 5.16 -12.24 0.04
CA GLY A 268 6.14 -11.17 0.27
C GLY A 268 5.54 -9.76 0.22
N SER A 269 4.64 -9.50 -0.73
CA SER A 269 3.93 -8.21 -0.81
C SER A 269 2.92 -8.01 0.33
N LEU A 270 2.53 -9.07 1.04
CA LEU A 270 1.70 -8.97 2.23
C LEU A 270 2.30 -8.00 3.25
N VAL A 271 3.59 -8.16 3.54
CA VAL A 271 4.31 -7.27 4.47
C VAL A 271 4.34 -5.83 3.97
N ALA A 272 4.64 -5.63 2.69
CA ALA A 272 4.67 -4.30 2.09
C ALA A 272 3.30 -3.61 2.14
N ARG A 273 2.23 -4.33 1.81
CA ARG A 273 0.86 -3.80 1.82
C ARG A 273 0.30 -3.61 3.23
N LEU A 274 0.71 -4.45 4.19
CA LEU A 274 0.21 -4.36 5.56
C LEU A 274 0.87 -3.24 6.37
N ILE A 275 2.19 -3.11 6.24
CA ILE A 275 2.98 -2.25 7.11
C ILE A 275 3.30 -0.94 6.40
N PHE A 276 3.85 -1.00 5.17
CA PHE A 276 4.40 0.19 4.53
C PHE A 276 3.34 1.03 3.83
N GLN A 277 2.37 0.45 3.15
CA GLN A 277 1.37 1.20 2.41
C GLN A 277 0.55 2.17 3.28
N PRO A 278 0.00 1.81 4.46
CA PRO A 278 -0.71 2.76 5.32
C PRO A 278 0.19 3.90 5.83
N VAL A 279 1.46 3.60 6.08
CA VAL A 279 2.45 4.60 6.49
C VAL A 279 2.69 5.57 5.33
N GLU A 280 2.97 5.08 4.13
CA GLU A 280 3.18 5.88 2.93
C GLU A 280 2.00 6.80 2.63
N GLU A 281 0.77 6.27 2.60
CA GLU A 281 -0.44 7.06 2.33
C GLU A 281 -0.64 8.18 3.36
N SER A 282 -0.43 7.86 4.64
CA SER A 282 -0.66 8.82 5.74
C SER A 282 0.37 9.95 5.74
N PHE A 283 1.64 9.61 5.53
CA PHE A 283 2.72 10.60 5.54
C PHE A 283 2.87 11.35 4.21
N TYR A 284 2.44 10.76 3.09
CA TYR A 284 2.27 11.53 1.86
C TYR A 284 1.30 12.71 2.05
N LEU A 285 0.16 12.46 2.70
CA LEU A 285 -0.81 13.51 3.04
C LEU A 285 -0.21 14.57 3.98
N PHE A 286 0.61 14.14 4.95
CA PHE A 286 1.31 15.04 5.85
C PHE A 286 2.25 15.96 5.07
N PHE A 287 3.18 15.40 4.28
CA PHE A 287 4.14 16.19 3.51
C PHE A 287 3.46 17.10 2.48
N ALA A 288 2.42 16.61 1.81
CA ALA A 288 1.67 17.40 0.84
C ALA A 288 0.91 18.60 1.46
N LYS A 289 0.64 18.57 2.79
CA LYS A 289 0.00 19.67 3.51
C LYS A 289 1.00 20.64 4.15
N VAL A 290 2.17 20.15 4.54
CA VAL A 290 3.19 20.94 5.26
C VAL A 290 4.13 21.62 4.28
N LEU A 291 4.49 20.95 3.18
CA LEU A 291 5.42 21.48 2.19
C LEU A 291 4.71 22.31 1.12
N GLU A 292 5.28 23.46 0.79
CA GLU A 292 4.85 24.26 -0.36
C GLU A 292 5.59 23.76 -1.61
N ARG A 293 4.85 23.36 -2.64
CA ARG A 293 5.44 22.96 -3.93
C ARG A 293 6.12 24.14 -4.60
N GLU A 294 7.10 23.85 -5.44
CA GLU A 294 7.85 24.83 -6.25
C GLU A 294 8.73 25.78 -5.41
N LYS A 295 8.96 25.50 -4.13
CA LYS A 295 9.85 26.27 -3.25
C LYS A 295 10.86 25.35 -2.57
N ASP A 296 12.13 25.76 -2.60
CA ASP A 296 13.19 25.10 -1.84
C ASP A 296 12.97 25.22 -0.32
N ALA A 297 13.59 24.33 0.44
CA ALA A 297 13.48 24.33 1.92
C ALA A 297 13.89 25.65 2.57
N THR A 298 14.83 26.39 1.95
CA THR A 298 15.30 27.70 2.45
C THR A 298 14.27 28.81 2.30
N LEU A 299 13.34 28.68 1.36
CA LEU A 299 12.33 29.69 1.03
C LEU A 299 10.99 29.47 1.75
N GLN A 300 10.87 28.40 2.51
CA GLN A 300 9.66 28.04 3.26
C GLN A 300 9.79 28.38 4.74
N LYS A 301 8.70 28.26 5.49
CA LYS A 301 8.71 28.47 6.95
C LYS A 301 9.60 27.44 7.62
N GLN A 302 10.64 27.91 8.32
CA GLN A 302 11.66 27.05 8.91
C GLN A 302 11.10 26.08 9.97
N GLU A 303 10.02 26.44 10.66
CA GLU A 303 9.34 25.55 11.61
C GLU A 303 8.72 24.34 10.91
N ASP A 304 8.05 24.54 9.77
CA ASP A 304 7.42 23.48 8.99
C ASP A 304 8.48 22.56 8.35
N ILE A 305 9.57 23.15 7.85
CA ILE A 305 10.71 22.41 7.30
C ILE A 305 11.43 21.60 8.38
N ALA A 306 11.60 22.13 9.59
CA ALA A 306 12.19 21.39 10.70
C ALA A 306 11.36 20.17 11.09
N VAL A 307 10.03 20.33 11.17
CA VAL A 307 9.10 19.22 11.46
C VAL A 307 9.13 18.20 10.33
N ALA A 308 9.08 18.63 9.07
CA ALA A 308 9.13 17.72 7.92
C ALA A 308 10.45 16.92 7.88
N ALA A 309 11.60 17.55 8.16
CA ALA A 309 12.90 16.91 8.22
C ALA A 309 12.97 15.86 9.35
N ALA A 310 12.50 16.21 10.56
CA ALA A 310 12.48 15.29 11.70
C ALA A 310 11.57 14.06 11.45
N VAL A 311 10.42 14.28 10.81
CA VAL A 311 9.49 13.21 10.42
C VAL A 311 10.13 12.32 9.38
N LEU A 312 10.73 12.87 8.32
CA LEU A 312 11.39 12.10 7.26
C LEU A 312 12.57 11.29 7.82
N GLU A 313 13.41 11.87 8.70
CA GLU A 313 14.51 11.17 9.39
C GLU A 313 13.98 9.97 10.18
N SER A 314 12.89 10.16 10.95
CA SER A 314 12.30 9.11 11.77
C SER A 314 11.66 8.00 10.92
N LEU A 315 10.98 8.35 9.83
CA LEU A 315 10.37 7.39 8.92
C LEU A 315 11.42 6.56 8.15
N LEU A 316 12.51 7.19 7.68
CA LEU A 316 13.62 6.49 7.04
C LEU A 316 14.28 5.51 8.00
N LYS A 317 14.49 5.92 9.25
CA LYS A 317 15.02 5.05 10.30
C LYS A 317 14.09 3.87 10.57
N LEU A 318 12.79 4.12 10.71
CA LEU A 318 11.79 3.08 10.92
C LEU A 318 11.74 2.09 9.75
N ALA A 319 11.73 2.57 8.53
CA ALA A 319 11.74 1.75 7.31
C ALA A 319 13.00 0.90 7.21
N LEU A 320 14.16 1.47 7.52
CA LEU A 320 15.45 0.76 7.54
C LEU A 320 15.45 -0.37 8.59
N LEU A 321 15.04 -0.09 9.82
CA LEU A 321 15.02 -1.07 10.91
C LEU A 321 14.00 -2.19 10.65
N ALA A 322 12.80 -1.85 10.22
CA ALA A 322 11.78 -2.84 9.85
C ALA A 322 12.23 -3.71 8.67
N GLY A 323 12.76 -3.09 7.61
CA GLY A 323 13.25 -3.80 6.43
C GLY A 323 14.45 -4.71 6.75
N LEU A 324 15.41 -4.27 7.57
CA LEU A 324 16.54 -5.10 8.03
C LEU A 324 16.06 -6.27 8.88
N THR A 325 15.11 -6.04 9.78
CA THR A 325 14.51 -7.12 10.59
C THR A 325 13.89 -8.18 9.69
N ILE A 326 13.08 -7.77 8.71
CA ILE A 326 12.47 -8.69 7.75
C ILE A 326 13.54 -9.43 6.93
N THR A 327 14.59 -8.73 6.49
CA THR A 327 15.65 -9.34 5.69
C THR A 327 16.44 -10.37 6.49
N VAL A 328 16.90 -10.03 7.68
CA VAL A 328 17.75 -10.89 8.51
C VAL A 328 16.98 -12.11 9.00
N PHE A 329 15.82 -11.91 9.61
CA PHE A 329 15.02 -13.02 10.14
C PHE A 329 14.28 -13.77 9.04
N GLY A 330 13.76 -13.08 8.02
CA GLY A 330 13.13 -13.70 6.86
C GLY A 330 14.08 -14.62 6.10
N PHE A 331 15.37 -14.30 6.04
CA PHE A 331 16.36 -15.17 5.40
C PHE A 331 16.44 -16.54 6.10
N ALA A 332 16.58 -16.57 7.42
CA ALA A 332 16.72 -17.80 8.19
C ALA A 332 15.40 -18.59 8.37
N TYR A 333 14.26 -17.90 8.31
CA TYR A 333 12.95 -18.52 8.55
C TYR A 333 12.14 -18.77 7.28
N SER A 334 12.64 -18.44 6.09
CA SER A 334 11.94 -18.62 4.82
C SER A 334 11.53 -20.07 4.56
N HIS A 335 12.40 -21.02 4.83
CA HIS A 335 12.11 -22.44 4.63
C HIS A 335 11.01 -22.92 5.59
N LEU A 336 11.13 -22.60 6.87
CA LEU A 336 10.15 -22.96 7.89
C LEU A 336 8.78 -22.31 7.63
N ALA A 337 8.76 -21.03 7.21
CA ALA A 337 7.53 -20.32 6.88
C ALA A 337 6.77 -20.97 5.72
N LEU A 338 7.49 -21.36 4.67
CA LEU A 338 6.88 -22.06 3.51
C LEU A 338 6.43 -23.46 3.86
N ASP A 339 7.18 -24.17 4.71
CA ASP A 339 6.80 -25.52 5.16
C ASP A 339 5.52 -25.51 6.02
N ILE A 340 5.37 -24.52 6.90
CA ILE A 340 4.15 -24.34 7.69
C ILE A 340 2.97 -23.88 6.82
N TYR A 341 3.21 -23.00 5.83
CA TYR A 341 2.15 -22.41 5.00
C TYR A 341 1.63 -23.37 3.92
N GLY A 342 2.51 -24.07 3.21
CA GLY A 342 2.15 -24.90 2.06
C GLY A 342 2.78 -26.29 2.05
N GLY A 343 3.44 -26.70 3.15
CA GLY A 343 4.10 -27.98 3.29
C GLY A 343 5.26 -28.16 2.33
N THR A 344 5.63 -29.42 2.09
CA THR A 344 6.75 -29.80 1.21
C THR A 344 6.60 -29.29 -0.22
N MET A 345 5.40 -29.00 -0.67
CA MET A 345 5.13 -28.49 -2.02
C MET A 345 5.72 -27.10 -2.26
N LEU A 346 5.77 -26.25 -1.24
CA LEU A 346 6.34 -24.90 -1.32
C LEU A 346 7.74 -24.81 -0.73
N SER A 347 8.05 -25.65 0.26
CA SER A 347 9.36 -25.63 0.92
C SER A 347 10.43 -26.39 0.15
N SER A 348 10.05 -27.32 -0.77
CA SER A 348 10.99 -28.01 -1.64
C SER A 348 11.32 -27.16 -2.89
N GLY A 349 12.53 -27.26 -3.40
CA GLY A 349 12.97 -26.58 -4.62
C GLY A 349 13.34 -25.11 -4.44
N SER A 350 12.90 -24.24 -5.36
CA SER A 350 13.32 -22.80 -5.40
C SER A 350 12.53 -21.89 -4.45
N GLY A 351 11.47 -22.37 -3.79
CA GLY A 351 10.61 -21.56 -2.93
C GLY A 351 11.33 -20.78 -1.85
N PRO A 352 12.16 -21.43 -1.01
CA PRO A 352 12.91 -20.74 0.05
C PRO A 352 13.88 -19.68 -0.47
N VAL A 353 14.56 -19.95 -1.60
CA VAL A 353 15.49 -19.00 -2.22
C VAL A 353 14.75 -17.79 -2.76
N LEU A 354 13.58 -18.00 -3.36
CA LEU A 354 12.70 -16.91 -3.82
C LEU A 354 12.24 -16.02 -2.66
N LEU A 355 11.78 -16.63 -1.55
CA LEU A 355 11.30 -15.87 -0.40
C LEU A 355 12.45 -15.09 0.28
N ARG A 356 13.65 -15.68 0.37
CA ARG A 356 14.85 -14.98 0.86
C ARG A 356 15.19 -13.76 0.00
N SER A 357 15.20 -13.92 -1.32
CA SER A 357 15.44 -12.83 -2.25
C SER A 357 14.35 -11.75 -2.15
N TYR A 358 13.12 -12.17 -1.89
CA TYR A 358 12.01 -11.26 -1.69
C TYR A 358 12.12 -10.46 -0.39
N CYS A 359 12.64 -11.04 0.69
CA CYS A 359 12.90 -10.29 1.94
C CYS A 359 13.87 -9.12 1.72
N LEU A 360 14.90 -9.30 0.90
CA LEU A 360 15.78 -8.20 0.48
C LEU A 360 15.03 -7.14 -0.33
N TYR A 361 14.17 -7.57 -1.24
CA TYR A 361 13.34 -6.65 -2.02
C TYR A 361 12.39 -5.84 -1.14
N VAL A 362 11.84 -6.42 -0.07
CA VAL A 362 10.98 -5.73 0.92
C VAL A 362 11.73 -4.60 1.63
N LEU A 363 13.02 -4.78 1.97
CA LEU A 363 13.84 -3.69 2.52
C LEU A 363 13.93 -2.50 1.56
N LEU A 364 14.20 -2.77 0.28
CA LEU A 364 14.26 -1.72 -0.74
C LEU A 364 12.89 -1.07 -0.95
N LEU A 365 11.80 -1.84 -0.94
CA LEU A 365 10.44 -1.31 -1.02
C LEU A 365 10.14 -0.34 0.12
N ALA A 366 10.51 -0.68 1.36
CA ALA A 366 10.28 0.16 2.53
C ALA A 366 10.98 1.52 2.41
N ILE A 367 12.26 1.51 2.00
CA ILE A 367 13.03 2.74 1.80
C ILE A 367 12.47 3.55 0.63
N ASN A 368 12.15 2.88 -0.50
CA ASN A 368 11.57 3.53 -1.67
C ASN A 368 10.24 4.22 -1.34
N GLY A 369 9.35 3.55 -0.60
CA GLY A 369 8.05 4.11 -0.23
C GLY A 369 8.18 5.42 0.53
N VAL A 370 9.04 5.47 1.55
CA VAL A 370 9.27 6.69 2.34
C VAL A 370 9.93 7.79 1.50
N THR A 371 10.94 7.46 0.70
CA THR A 371 11.64 8.46 -0.13
C THR A 371 10.74 9.03 -1.23
N GLU A 372 9.97 8.19 -1.92
CA GLU A 372 9.00 8.63 -2.92
C GLU A 372 7.86 9.44 -2.32
N CYS A 373 7.38 9.06 -1.14
CA CYS A 373 6.34 9.77 -0.40
C CYS A 373 6.70 11.25 -0.23
N PHE A 374 7.91 11.53 0.24
CA PHE A 374 8.43 12.91 0.36
C PHE A 374 8.64 13.56 -1.00
N THR A 375 9.31 12.87 -1.91
CA THR A 375 9.70 13.38 -3.23
C THR A 375 8.50 13.84 -4.03
N PHE A 376 7.43 13.03 -4.12
CA PHE A 376 6.20 13.42 -4.83
C PHE A 376 5.39 14.50 -4.13
N ALA A 377 5.54 14.66 -2.82
CA ALA A 377 4.89 15.74 -2.11
C ALA A 377 5.59 17.09 -2.35
N ALA A 378 6.92 17.10 -2.47
CA ALA A 378 7.75 18.29 -2.60
C ALA A 378 8.00 18.74 -4.06
N MET A 379 8.07 17.80 -5.01
CA MET A 379 8.38 18.09 -6.42
C MET A 379 7.41 19.06 -7.07
N SER A 380 7.96 19.95 -7.90
CA SER A 380 7.22 20.77 -8.86
C SER A 380 6.65 19.90 -9.99
N LYS A 381 5.74 20.49 -10.77
CA LYS A 381 5.13 19.79 -11.92
C LYS A 381 6.19 19.39 -12.97
N GLU A 382 7.12 20.30 -13.25
CA GLU A 382 8.18 20.07 -14.25
C GLU A 382 9.14 18.95 -13.79
N GLU A 383 9.47 18.90 -12.50
CA GLU A 383 10.27 17.84 -11.92
C GLU A 383 9.56 16.49 -11.95
N VAL A 384 8.25 16.44 -11.69
CA VAL A 384 7.44 15.21 -11.84
C VAL A 384 7.44 14.72 -13.29
N ASP A 385 7.32 15.60 -14.27
CA ASP A 385 7.36 15.22 -15.69
C ASP A 385 8.75 14.69 -16.10
N ARG A 386 9.82 15.33 -15.61
CA ARG A 386 11.20 14.85 -15.82
C ARG A 386 11.45 13.49 -15.14
N TYR A 387 10.95 13.32 -13.92
CA TYR A 387 11.02 12.05 -13.21
C TYR A 387 10.28 10.95 -13.97
N ASN A 388 9.09 11.24 -14.50
CA ASN A 388 8.29 10.30 -15.29
C ASN A 388 9.01 9.86 -16.58
N PHE A 389 9.68 10.79 -17.27
CA PHE A 389 10.45 10.46 -18.46
C PHE A 389 11.62 9.52 -18.12
N MET A 390 12.32 9.79 -17.01
CA MET A 390 13.40 8.93 -16.54
C MET A 390 12.87 7.56 -16.13
N MET A 391 11.69 7.48 -15.49
CA MET A 391 11.02 6.22 -15.15
C MET A 391 10.67 5.40 -16.39
N LEU A 392 10.32 6.04 -17.50
CA LEU A 392 10.07 5.35 -18.77
C LEU A 392 11.34 4.65 -19.30
N ALA A 393 12.46 5.36 -19.29
CA ALA A 393 13.75 4.79 -19.71
C ALA A 393 14.20 3.64 -18.80
N LEU A 394 14.06 3.81 -17.48
CA LEU A 394 14.36 2.76 -16.49
C LEU A 394 13.47 1.53 -16.65
N SER A 395 12.20 1.74 -16.98
CA SER A 395 11.26 0.64 -17.22
C SER A 395 11.63 -0.18 -18.45
N SER A 396 12.10 0.47 -19.51
CA SER A 396 12.60 -0.22 -20.70
C SER A 396 13.86 -1.02 -20.37
N SER A 397 14.79 -0.44 -19.61
CA SER A 397 16.02 -1.12 -19.16
C SER A 397 15.69 -2.29 -18.21
N PHE A 398 14.69 -2.14 -17.36
CA PHE A 398 14.20 -3.20 -16.46
C PHE A 398 13.69 -4.41 -17.25
N LEU A 399 12.94 -4.22 -18.33
CA LEU A 399 12.43 -5.32 -19.14
C LEU A 399 13.60 -6.15 -19.73
N VAL A 400 14.60 -5.50 -20.28
CA VAL A 400 15.81 -6.16 -20.81
C VAL A 400 16.58 -6.88 -19.71
N LEU A 401 16.82 -6.21 -18.59
CA LEU A 401 17.54 -6.77 -17.45
C LEU A 401 16.78 -7.95 -16.83
N SER A 402 15.47 -7.83 -16.67
CA SER A 402 14.57 -8.86 -16.17
C SER A 402 14.62 -10.12 -17.06
N TYR A 403 14.55 -9.95 -18.37
CA TYR A 403 14.68 -11.05 -19.32
C TYR A 403 16.05 -11.76 -19.21
N LEU A 404 17.13 -11.01 -19.19
CA LEU A 404 18.50 -11.55 -19.10
C LEU A 404 18.73 -12.28 -17.77
N LEU A 405 18.39 -11.66 -16.64
CA LEU A 405 18.58 -12.24 -15.32
C LEU A 405 17.66 -13.45 -15.08
N THR A 406 16.43 -13.43 -15.60
CA THR A 406 15.54 -14.59 -15.50
C THR A 406 16.06 -15.78 -16.31
N ARG A 407 16.71 -15.52 -17.44
CA ARG A 407 17.33 -16.57 -18.24
C ARG A 407 18.55 -17.20 -17.56
N TRP A 408 19.30 -16.44 -16.74
CA TRP A 408 20.49 -16.92 -16.03
C TRP A 408 20.18 -17.49 -14.65
N CYS A 409 19.32 -16.85 -13.89
CA CYS A 409 19.04 -17.14 -12.48
C CYS A 409 17.60 -17.65 -12.24
N GLY A 410 16.85 -17.94 -13.30
CA GLY A 410 15.46 -18.35 -13.16
C GLY A 410 14.58 -17.26 -12.49
N SER A 411 13.62 -17.70 -11.70
CA SER A 411 12.67 -16.78 -11.02
C SER A 411 13.33 -15.78 -10.06
N VAL A 412 14.49 -16.11 -9.50
CA VAL A 412 15.28 -15.20 -8.65
C VAL A 412 15.79 -14.00 -9.44
N GLY A 413 16.12 -14.21 -10.72
CA GLY A 413 16.60 -13.16 -11.61
C GLY A 413 15.63 -12.00 -11.76
N PHE A 414 14.33 -12.28 -11.78
CA PHE A 414 13.33 -11.22 -11.82
C PHE A 414 13.28 -10.40 -10.53
N ILE A 415 13.38 -11.05 -9.35
CA ILE A 415 13.44 -10.33 -8.06
C ILE A 415 14.69 -9.45 -8.02
N LEU A 416 15.83 -9.95 -8.51
CA LEU A 416 17.08 -9.16 -8.60
C LEU A 416 16.94 -7.96 -9.54
N ALA A 417 16.27 -8.13 -10.68
CA ALA A 417 15.96 -7.02 -11.59
C ALA A 417 15.10 -5.95 -10.91
N ASN A 418 14.10 -6.39 -10.14
CA ASN A 418 13.28 -5.48 -9.31
C ASN A 418 14.11 -4.76 -8.26
N CYS A 419 15.02 -5.46 -7.57
CA CYS A 419 15.92 -4.85 -6.59
C CYS A 419 16.79 -3.77 -7.25
N PHE A 420 17.33 -4.03 -8.44
CA PHE A 420 18.13 -3.07 -9.20
C PHE A 420 17.31 -1.84 -9.60
N ASN A 421 16.10 -2.05 -10.14
CA ASN A 421 15.18 -0.97 -10.50
C ASN A 421 14.83 -0.11 -9.29
N MET A 422 14.51 -0.74 -8.14
CA MET A 422 14.23 -0.01 -6.89
C MET A 422 15.46 0.74 -6.39
N GLY A 423 16.64 0.16 -6.48
CA GLY A 423 17.90 0.82 -6.11
C GLY A 423 18.12 2.14 -6.87
N ILE A 424 17.87 2.15 -8.18
CA ILE A 424 17.96 3.37 -8.98
C ILE A 424 16.92 4.42 -8.55
N ARG A 425 15.67 4.00 -8.33
CA ARG A 425 14.59 4.90 -7.87
C ARG A 425 14.91 5.52 -6.51
N ILE A 426 15.39 4.70 -5.57
CA ILE A 426 15.84 5.19 -4.26
C ILE A 426 16.94 6.22 -4.43
N THR A 427 17.96 5.93 -5.25
CA THR A 427 19.08 6.85 -5.49
C THR A 427 18.60 8.19 -6.04
N GLN A 428 17.67 8.18 -6.99
CA GLN A 428 17.08 9.41 -7.54
C GLN A 428 16.32 10.21 -6.47
N SER A 429 15.51 9.54 -5.67
CA SER A 429 14.75 10.19 -4.58
C SER A 429 15.71 10.74 -3.51
N LEU A 430 16.76 10.01 -3.16
CA LEU A 430 17.77 10.47 -2.21
C LEU A 430 18.55 11.68 -2.73
N CYS A 431 18.91 11.69 -4.03
CA CYS A 431 19.54 12.84 -4.67
C CYS A 431 18.61 14.07 -4.63
N PHE A 432 17.31 13.88 -4.92
CA PHE A 432 16.32 14.96 -4.80
C PHE A 432 16.22 15.49 -3.37
N ILE A 433 16.06 14.61 -2.38
CA ILE A 433 15.98 14.99 -0.96
C ILE A 433 17.25 15.73 -0.52
N HIS A 434 18.42 15.23 -0.93
CA HIS A 434 19.69 15.89 -0.62
C HIS A 434 19.75 17.32 -1.20
N HIS A 435 19.36 17.46 -2.47
CA HIS A 435 19.33 18.77 -3.14
C HIS A 435 18.30 19.72 -2.51
N TYR A 436 17.12 19.22 -2.19
CA TYR A 436 16.04 19.98 -1.56
C TYR A 436 16.45 20.59 -0.22
N TYR A 437 17.21 19.85 0.62
CA TYR A 437 17.72 20.33 1.90
C TYR A 437 19.10 20.99 1.81
N LEU A 438 19.64 21.21 0.61
CA LEU A 438 20.93 21.86 0.43
C LEU A 438 20.82 23.33 0.91
N GLY A 439 21.70 23.72 1.84
CA GLY A 439 21.65 25.06 2.48
C GLY A 439 20.73 25.12 3.72
N SER A 440 19.98 24.08 4.06
CA SER A 440 19.25 23.97 5.32
C SER A 440 20.13 23.31 6.41
N PRO A 441 19.95 23.68 7.69
CA PRO A 441 20.66 23.02 8.80
C PRO A 441 20.20 21.58 9.03
N HIS A 442 19.08 21.16 8.42
CA HIS A 442 18.46 19.85 8.61
C HIS A 442 19.02 18.80 7.64
N LYS A 443 19.33 17.62 8.16
CA LYS A 443 19.88 16.49 7.38
C LYS A 443 19.03 15.23 7.57
N PRO A 444 17.83 15.12 6.96
CA PRO A 444 16.93 14.00 7.19
C PRO A 444 17.47 12.65 6.71
N LEU A 445 18.43 12.64 5.79
CA LEU A 445 19.09 11.40 5.33
C LEU A 445 19.92 10.71 6.42
N ALA A 446 20.21 11.38 7.55
CA ALA A 446 20.80 10.74 8.73
C ALA A 446 19.96 9.56 9.26
N GLY A 447 18.66 9.52 8.94
CA GLY A 447 17.79 8.38 9.23
C GLY A 447 18.25 7.06 8.60
N LEU A 448 19.01 7.07 7.51
CA LEU A 448 19.57 5.86 6.91
C LEU A 448 20.90 5.40 7.53
N HIS A 449 21.46 6.17 8.44
CA HIS A 449 22.71 5.79 9.10
C HIS A 449 22.47 4.81 10.24
N LEU A 450 22.99 3.59 10.13
CA LEU A 450 22.90 2.56 11.16
C LEU A 450 24.03 2.72 12.16
N THR A 451 23.71 2.68 13.47
CA THR A 451 24.74 2.71 14.52
C THR A 451 25.59 1.42 14.48
N PRO A 452 26.92 1.47 14.70
CA PRO A 452 27.79 0.29 14.63
C PRO A 452 27.35 -0.84 15.57
N THR A 453 26.84 -0.49 16.76
CA THR A 453 26.29 -1.44 17.73
C THR A 453 25.10 -2.19 17.17
N LEU A 454 24.18 -1.51 16.53
CA LEU A 454 22.97 -2.11 15.95
C LEU A 454 23.32 -2.97 14.73
N PHE A 455 24.27 -2.51 13.90
CA PHE A 455 24.81 -3.31 12.80
C PHE A 455 25.42 -4.63 13.32
N GLY A 456 26.22 -4.57 14.38
CA GLY A 456 26.81 -5.75 15.00
C GLY A 456 25.75 -6.73 15.53
N VAL A 457 24.69 -6.22 16.16
CA VAL A 457 23.58 -7.05 16.67
C VAL A 457 22.81 -7.73 15.55
N PHE A 458 22.52 -7.02 14.44
CA PHE A 458 21.89 -7.62 13.27
C PHE A 458 22.76 -8.70 12.62
N ALA A 459 24.06 -8.46 12.51
CA ALA A 459 25.01 -9.43 11.96
C ALA A 459 25.09 -10.70 12.83
N LEU A 460 25.18 -10.54 14.16
CA LEU A 460 25.18 -11.65 15.09
C LEU A 460 23.86 -12.42 15.08
N ALA A 461 22.73 -11.71 15.12
CA ALA A 461 21.41 -12.34 15.02
C ALA A 461 21.24 -13.13 13.72
N GLY A 462 21.67 -12.58 12.58
CA GLY A 462 21.67 -13.28 11.30
C GLY A 462 22.56 -14.51 11.28
N GLY A 463 23.77 -14.44 11.86
CA GLY A 463 24.67 -15.58 12.00
C GLY A 463 24.09 -16.69 12.89
N ILE A 464 23.57 -16.34 14.07
CA ILE A 464 22.99 -17.31 15.02
C ILE A 464 21.74 -17.97 14.43
N THR A 465 20.84 -17.19 13.83
CA THR A 465 19.61 -17.73 13.23
C THR A 465 19.90 -18.57 11.98
N GLY A 466 20.88 -18.18 11.16
CA GLY A 466 21.33 -18.97 10.01
C GLY A 466 21.97 -20.30 10.42
N ILE A 467 22.83 -20.30 11.45
CA ILE A 467 23.38 -21.54 12.02
C ILE A 467 22.25 -22.40 12.59
N SER A 468 21.32 -21.82 13.33
CA SER A 468 20.15 -22.52 13.87
C SER A 468 19.27 -23.13 12.76
N GLU A 469 19.13 -22.47 11.62
CA GLU A 469 18.43 -23.03 10.45
C GLU A 469 19.10 -24.34 9.98
N VAL A 470 20.41 -24.33 9.79
CA VAL A 470 21.16 -25.51 9.30
C VAL A 470 21.08 -26.69 10.26
N PHE A 471 21.12 -26.45 11.57
CA PHE A 471 21.17 -27.53 12.57
C PHE A 471 19.80 -27.99 13.08
N LEU A 472 18.81 -27.11 13.11
CA LEU A 472 17.51 -27.37 13.76
C LEU A 472 16.32 -27.37 12.79
N CYS A 473 16.47 -26.81 11.56
CA CYS A 473 15.30 -26.69 10.70
C CYS A 473 14.88 -28.01 10.06
N CYS A 474 13.60 -28.17 10.04
CA CYS A 474 12.70 -28.84 9.11
C CYS A 474 12.74 -30.36 9.03
N ASP A 475 13.89 -31.03 9.00
CA ASP A 475 14.00 -32.49 8.84
C ASP A 475 13.98 -33.28 10.17
N ARG A 476 14.14 -32.61 11.31
CA ARG A 476 14.27 -33.24 12.63
C ARG A 476 13.00 -33.26 13.48
N GLY A 477 11.84 -32.99 12.88
CA GLY A 477 10.55 -33.01 13.57
C GLY A 477 10.21 -31.72 14.34
N TRP A 478 9.03 -31.71 14.96
CA TRP A 478 8.47 -30.52 15.64
C TRP A 478 9.31 -29.97 16.80
N PRO A 479 9.98 -30.79 17.67
CA PRO A 479 10.80 -30.23 18.74
C PRO A 479 11.95 -29.37 18.23
N ALA A 480 12.62 -29.78 17.16
CA ALA A 480 13.71 -29.01 16.57
C ALA A 480 13.21 -27.71 15.90
N ARG A 481 12.04 -27.76 15.24
CA ARG A 481 11.38 -26.56 14.69
C ARG A 481 11.04 -25.54 15.79
N LEU A 482 10.50 -26.01 16.93
CA LEU A 482 10.20 -25.15 18.08
C LEU A 482 11.48 -24.54 18.68
N ALA A 483 12.56 -25.31 18.77
CA ALA A 483 13.85 -24.81 19.21
C ALA A 483 14.39 -23.72 18.28
N HIS A 484 14.29 -23.90 16.96
CA HIS A 484 14.66 -22.89 15.97
C HIS A 484 13.83 -21.62 16.13
N ILE A 485 12.50 -21.72 16.31
CA ILE A 485 11.62 -20.58 16.58
C ILE A 485 12.02 -19.86 17.87
N ALA A 486 12.34 -20.60 18.94
CA ALA A 486 12.77 -20.01 20.21
C ALA A 486 14.05 -19.19 20.07
N VAL A 487 15.04 -19.70 19.31
CA VAL A 487 16.27 -18.95 18.97
C VAL A 487 15.93 -17.64 18.24
N GLY A 488 15.01 -17.69 17.28
CA GLY A 488 14.58 -16.49 16.54
C GLY A 488 13.90 -15.46 17.41
N VAL A 489 12.98 -15.90 18.27
CA VAL A 489 12.29 -15.00 19.22
C VAL A 489 13.28 -14.34 20.17
N PHE A 490 14.25 -15.09 20.67
CA PHE A 490 15.31 -14.55 21.53
C PHE A 490 16.17 -13.52 20.79
N CYS A 491 16.70 -13.86 19.62
CA CYS A 491 17.50 -12.94 18.80
C CYS A 491 16.70 -11.68 18.39
N LEU A 492 15.43 -11.83 18.04
CA LEU A 492 14.54 -10.70 17.73
C LEU A 492 14.34 -9.80 18.95
N GLY A 493 14.12 -10.39 20.13
CA GLY A 493 13.99 -9.65 21.37
C GLY A 493 15.23 -8.84 21.71
N VAL A 494 16.42 -9.41 21.54
CA VAL A 494 17.70 -8.72 21.73
C VAL A 494 17.87 -7.59 20.71
N THR A 495 17.55 -7.84 19.44
CA THR A 495 17.66 -6.84 18.35
C THR A 495 16.72 -5.65 18.60
N LEU A 496 15.45 -5.92 18.92
CA LEU A 496 14.47 -4.89 19.22
C LEU A 496 14.82 -4.14 20.51
N GLY A 497 15.30 -4.84 21.55
CA GLY A 497 15.77 -4.21 22.78
C GLY A 497 16.94 -3.27 22.55
N THR A 498 17.93 -3.70 21.75
CA THR A 498 19.06 -2.83 21.37
C THR A 498 18.61 -1.63 20.55
N ALA A 499 17.72 -1.82 19.57
CA ALA A 499 17.16 -0.71 18.80
C ALA A 499 16.43 0.29 19.70
N PHE A 500 15.67 -0.20 20.69
CA PHE A 500 14.98 0.64 21.66
C PHE A 500 15.95 1.47 22.54
N LEU A 501 17.10 0.92 22.89
CA LEU A 501 18.10 1.60 23.72
C LEU A 501 18.97 2.58 22.92
N THR A 502 19.27 2.26 21.66
CA THR A 502 20.20 3.06 20.83
C THR A 502 19.51 4.17 20.04
N GLU A 503 18.27 3.95 19.56
CA GLU A 503 17.56 4.89 18.70
C GLU A 503 16.57 5.77 19.48
N THR A 504 17.11 6.54 20.44
CA THR A 504 16.32 7.39 21.36
C THR A 504 15.47 8.44 20.66
N LYS A 505 15.94 9.02 19.54
CA LYS A 505 15.17 10.00 18.74
C LYS A 505 13.92 9.37 18.13
N LEU A 506 14.07 8.17 17.55
CA LEU A 506 12.94 7.43 16.98
C LEU A 506 11.91 7.07 18.06
N ILE A 507 12.38 6.58 19.21
CA ILE A 507 11.51 6.23 20.33
C ILE A 507 10.76 7.46 20.87
N HIS A 508 11.42 8.58 20.98
CA HIS A 508 10.77 9.85 21.38
C HIS A 508 9.71 10.27 20.37
N PHE A 509 10.02 10.20 19.08
CA PHE A 509 9.07 10.47 18.00
C PHE A 509 7.84 9.53 18.09
N LEU A 510 8.05 8.23 18.24
CA LEU A 510 6.95 7.26 18.37
C LEU A 510 6.09 7.50 19.62
N ARG A 511 6.71 7.81 20.75
CA ARG A 511 5.98 8.12 22.00
C ARG A 511 5.15 9.39 21.89
N THR A 512 5.71 10.46 21.34
CA THR A 512 5.02 11.75 21.24
C THR A 512 3.91 11.72 20.20
N GLN A 513 4.13 11.08 19.06
CA GLN A 513 3.22 11.14 17.92
C GLN A 513 2.17 10.02 17.90
N LEU A 514 2.51 8.82 18.34
CA LEU A 514 1.58 7.68 18.35
C LEU A 514 0.70 7.61 19.59
N GLY A 515 0.84 8.57 20.53
CA GLY A 515 -0.03 8.66 21.70
C GLY A 515 0.10 7.50 22.69
N VAL A 516 1.19 6.73 22.65
CA VAL A 516 1.49 5.64 23.60
C VAL A 516 1.58 6.18 25.05
N SER A 517 1.81 7.49 25.20
CA SER A 517 1.84 8.15 26.51
C SER A 517 0.49 8.15 27.26
N ARG A 518 -0.65 7.89 26.56
CA ARG A 518 -1.97 7.83 27.21
C ARG A 518 -2.34 6.47 27.80
N LEU A 519 -1.64 5.41 27.43
CA LEU A 519 -1.88 4.08 27.99
C LEU A 519 -1.15 3.87 29.33
N THR A 520 -0.02 4.53 29.54
CA THR A 520 0.73 4.47 30.81
C THR A 520 0.23 5.47 31.88
N GLY A 521 -0.45 6.55 31.48
CA GLY A 521 -1.02 7.55 32.40
C GLY A 521 -2.40 7.17 33.01
N LYS A 522 -2.96 5.99 32.68
CA LYS A 522 -4.19 5.47 33.27
C LYS A 522 -3.96 4.29 34.20
N MET A 523 -2.71 3.93 34.48
CA MET A 523 -2.32 2.88 35.41
C MET A 523 -1.51 3.39 36.61
N THR A 524 -1.47 4.71 36.84
CA THR A 524 -0.95 5.26 38.11
C THR A 524 -2.07 6.06 38.83
#